data_f1f334baea65c0d1d6a73118d429d0ac
#
_entry.id   f1f334baea65c0d1d6a73118d429d0ac
#
_cell.length_a   1.000
_cell.length_b   1.000
_cell.length_c   1.000
_cell.angle_alpha   90.00
_cell.angle_beta   90.00
_cell.angle_gamma   90.00
#
_symmetry.space_group_name_H-M   'P 1'
#
loop_
_entity.id
_entity.type
_entity.pdbx_description
1 polymer ?
#
loop_
_entity_poly.entity_id
_entity_poly.type
_entity_poly.pdbx_seq_one_letter_code
_entity_poly.pdbx_strand_id
1 'polypeptide(L)'
;MKATIEVLYEDGTTVEALFSTVDLVKFESAHNRSATTIFDDRRIGDLTWLAWHALRRKSKTETEYDDWLELVDTITFGKSEEMLPLEV
;
A
#
# COMPACT_ATOMS: atom_id res chain seq x y z
N MET A 1 8.35 8.80 8.72
CA MET A 1 8.22 8.71 7.28
C MET A 1 6.78 8.69 6.87
N LYS A 2 6.48 9.41 5.83
CA LYS A 2 5.14 9.49 5.31
C LYS A 2 5.11 9.08 3.87
N ALA A 3 4.28 8.15 3.53
CA ALA A 3 4.21 7.68 2.17
C ALA A 3 2.79 7.24 1.88
N THR A 4 2.37 7.45 0.65
CA THR A 4 1.02 7.10 0.26
C THR A 4 1.04 6.21 -0.97
N ILE A 5 0.00 5.38 -1.06
CA ILE A 5 -0.30 4.63 -2.25
C ILE A 5 -1.71 5.04 -2.64
N GLU A 6 -1.85 5.55 -3.85
CA GLU A 6 -3.18 5.93 -4.32
C GLU A 6 -3.83 4.73 -4.96
N VAL A 7 -5.06 4.47 -4.57
CA VAL A 7 -5.81 3.32 -5.09
C VAL A 7 -6.97 3.83 -5.91
N LEU A 8 -7.04 3.39 -7.16
CA LEU A 8 -8.17 3.68 -8.03
C LEU A 8 -9.02 2.42 -8.10
N TYR A 9 -10.27 2.53 -7.71
CA TYR A 9 -11.18 1.40 -7.74
C TYR A 9 -11.86 1.29 -9.09
N GLU A 10 -12.41 0.11 -9.34
CA GLU A 10 -13.08 -0.16 -10.62
C GLU A 10 -14.27 0.75 -10.86
N ASP A 11 -14.88 1.24 -9.80
CA ASP A 11 -16.04 2.12 -9.94
C ASP A 11 -15.64 3.59 -10.16
N GLY A 12 -14.35 3.87 -10.29
CA GLY A 12 -13.88 5.22 -10.58
C GLY A 12 -13.51 6.03 -9.36
N THR A 13 -13.78 5.53 -8.16
CA THR A 13 -13.43 6.29 -6.96
C THR A 13 -11.97 6.04 -6.60
N THR A 14 -11.40 6.95 -5.82
CA THR A 14 -10.01 6.84 -5.40
C THR A 14 -9.91 7.00 -3.89
N VAL A 15 -8.85 6.45 -3.32
CA VAL A 15 -8.54 6.62 -1.92
C VAL A 15 -7.04 6.59 -1.76
N GLU A 16 -6.54 7.34 -0.79
CA GLU A 16 -5.12 7.33 -0.47
C GLU A 16 -4.88 6.44 0.74
N ALA A 17 -3.98 5.49 0.58
CA ALA A 17 -3.56 4.63 1.67
C ALA A 17 -2.27 5.19 2.24
N LEU A 18 -2.36 5.76 3.43
CA LEU A 18 -1.20 6.34 4.09
C LEU A 18 -0.63 5.27 5.02
N PHE A 19 0.46 4.67 4.60
CA PHE A 19 1.06 3.62 5.41
C PHE A 19 2.16 4.19 6.30
N SER A 20 2.48 3.46 7.34
CA SER A 20 3.45 3.91 8.33
C SER A 20 4.29 2.73 8.77
N THR A 21 5.13 2.97 9.78
CA THR A 21 6.01 1.93 10.31
C THR A 21 5.24 0.69 10.72
N VAL A 22 4.04 0.87 11.29
CA VAL A 22 3.24 -0.29 11.69
C VAL A 22 2.97 -1.21 10.51
N ASP A 23 2.62 -0.61 9.38
CA ASP A 23 2.32 -1.41 8.19
C ASP A 23 3.55 -2.13 7.68
N LEU A 24 4.69 -1.47 7.75
CA LEU A 24 5.94 -2.08 7.29
C LEU A 24 6.35 -3.26 8.17
N VAL A 25 6.20 -3.09 9.48
CA VAL A 25 6.52 -4.17 10.41
C VAL A 25 5.60 -5.35 10.20
N LYS A 26 4.32 -5.07 10.00
CA LYS A 26 3.36 -6.13 9.76
C LYS A 26 3.62 -6.84 8.43
N PHE A 27 4.10 -6.09 7.44
CA PHE A 27 4.49 -6.70 6.19
C PHE A 27 5.59 -7.74 6.39
N GLU A 28 6.60 -7.37 7.19
CA GLU A 28 7.70 -8.29 7.42
C GLU A 28 7.23 -9.56 8.11
N SER A 29 6.33 -9.43 9.07
CA SER A 29 5.77 -10.58 9.74
C SER A 29 4.97 -11.45 8.80
N ALA A 30 4.15 -10.83 7.96
CA ALA A 30 3.25 -11.57 7.11
C ALA A 30 3.98 -12.27 5.97
N HIS A 31 5.04 -11.66 5.47
CA HIS A 31 5.71 -12.15 4.27
C HIS A 31 7.07 -12.75 4.54
N ASN A 32 7.55 -12.63 5.77
CA ASN A 32 8.85 -13.16 6.17
C ASN A 32 9.96 -12.62 5.27
N ARG A 33 9.88 -11.33 4.97
CA ARG A 33 10.86 -10.63 4.16
C ARG A 33 11.06 -9.24 4.70
N SER A 34 12.23 -8.66 4.41
CA SER A 34 12.51 -7.29 4.82
C SER A 34 11.60 -6.31 4.08
N ALA A 35 11.10 -5.32 4.81
CA ALA A 35 10.24 -4.31 4.19
C ALA A 35 10.99 -3.49 3.14
N THR A 36 12.33 -3.47 3.19
CA THR A 36 13.08 -2.72 2.19
C THR A 36 12.89 -3.30 0.80
N THR A 37 12.55 -4.58 0.69
CA THR A 37 12.31 -5.16 -0.62
C THR A 37 11.12 -4.51 -1.31
N ILE A 38 10.19 -3.94 -0.56
CA ILE A 38 9.07 -3.24 -1.18
C ILE A 38 9.58 -2.10 -2.05
N PHE A 39 10.51 -1.33 -1.49
CA PHE A 39 11.00 -0.13 -2.18
C PHE A 39 12.00 -0.48 -3.26
N ASP A 40 12.74 -1.56 -3.08
CA ASP A 40 13.74 -1.99 -4.06
C ASP A 40 13.08 -2.60 -5.28
N ASP A 41 12.18 -3.54 -5.05
CA ASP A 41 11.57 -4.31 -6.14
C ASP A 41 10.28 -3.72 -6.64
N ARG A 42 9.54 -3.04 -5.77
CA ARG A 42 8.27 -2.41 -6.10
C ARG A 42 7.30 -3.38 -6.74
N ARG A 43 7.22 -4.57 -6.19
CA ARG A 43 6.30 -5.57 -6.71
C ARG A 43 4.88 -5.11 -6.45
N ILE A 44 4.04 -5.31 -7.47
CA ILE A 44 2.65 -4.88 -7.35
C ILE A 44 1.95 -5.58 -6.19
N GLY A 45 2.27 -6.84 -5.97
CA GLY A 45 1.67 -7.58 -4.87
C GLY A 45 2.02 -7.02 -3.52
N ASP A 46 3.27 -6.59 -3.35
CA ASP A 46 3.70 -5.99 -2.09
C ASP A 46 3.01 -4.65 -1.87
N LEU A 47 2.94 -3.85 -2.92
CA LEU A 47 2.32 -2.53 -2.81
C LEU A 47 0.83 -2.62 -2.54
N THR A 48 0.15 -3.56 -3.18
CA THR A 48 -1.28 -3.73 -2.94
C THR A 48 -1.55 -4.20 -1.53
N TRP A 49 -0.73 -5.14 -1.04
CA TRP A 49 -0.93 -5.61 0.33
C TRP A 49 -0.72 -4.48 1.33
N LEU A 50 0.32 -3.68 1.09
CA LEU A 50 0.65 -2.57 1.97
C LEU A 50 -0.50 -1.56 2.00
N ALA A 51 -1.04 -1.24 0.83
CA ALA A 51 -2.15 -0.31 0.73
C ALA A 51 -3.37 -0.86 1.46
N TRP A 52 -3.69 -2.13 1.22
CA TRP A 52 -4.83 -2.75 1.87
C TRP A 52 -4.68 -2.75 3.39
N HIS A 53 -3.50 -3.11 3.87
CA HIS A 53 -3.26 -3.18 5.30
C HIS A 53 -3.43 -1.82 5.95
N ALA A 54 -2.91 -0.78 5.31
CA ALA A 54 -3.04 0.57 5.83
C ALA A 54 -4.50 1.01 5.87
N LEU A 55 -5.24 0.72 4.81
CA LEU A 55 -6.65 1.07 4.76
C LEU A 55 -7.45 0.31 5.82
N ARG A 56 -7.15 -0.97 5.99
CA ARG A 56 -7.81 -1.79 6.98
C ARG A 56 -7.56 -1.24 8.39
N ARG A 57 -6.31 -0.92 8.65
CA ARG A 57 -5.91 -0.42 9.96
C ARG A 57 -6.60 0.90 10.29
N LYS A 58 -6.84 1.72 9.26
CA LYS A 58 -7.50 3.00 9.46
C LYS A 58 -9.01 2.91 9.32
N SER A 59 -9.53 1.72 9.22
CA SER A 59 -10.97 1.47 9.10
C SER A 59 -11.58 2.06 7.84
N LYS A 60 -10.78 2.17 6.79
CA LYS A 60 -11.27 2.69 5.52
C LYS A 60 -11.75 1.57 4.62
N THR A 61 -11.51 0.34 4.98
CA THR A 61 -12.09 -0.82 4.32
C THR A 61 -12.20 -1.94 5.34
N GLU A 62 -13.19 -2.79 5.16
CA GLU A 62 -13.35 -3.96 6.01
C GLU A 62 -13.33 -5.23 5.19
N THR A 63 -13.01 -5.09 3.90
CA THR A 63 -13.00 -6.20 2.98
C THR A 63 -11.72 -7.02 3.17
N GLU A 64 -11.84 -8.33 3.03
CA GLU A 64 -10.69 -9.19 3.07
C GLU A 64 -9.80 -8.91 1.87
N TYR A 65 -8.51 -9.22 1.99
CA TYR A 65 -7.54 -8.84 0.98
C TYR A 65 -7.90 -9.35 -0.41
N ASP A 66 -8.23 -10.63 -0.53
CA ASP A 66 -8.52 -11.19 -1.85
C ASP A 66 -9.74 -10.55 -2.49
N ASP A 67 -10.75 -10.27 -1.67
CA ASP A 67 -11.96 -9.63 -2.19
C ASP A 67 -11.68 -8.18 -2.52
N TRP A 68 -10.84 -7.53 -1.72
CA TRP A 68 -10.49 -6.15 -1.96
C TRP A 68 -9.74 -5.99 -3.29
N LEU A 69 -8.86 -6.96 -3.60
CA LEU A 69 -8.12 -6.92 -4.85
C LEU A 69 -9.04 -6.87 -6.06
N GLU A 70 -10.19 -7.51 -5.97
CA GLU A 70 -11.14 -7.53 -7.07
C GLU A 70 -11.73 -6.15 -7.35
N LEU A 71 -11.69 -5.27 -6.36
CA LEU A 71 -12.27 -3.94 -6.50
C LEU A 71 -11.28 -2.93 -7.04
N VAL A 72 -10.01 -3.27 -7.09
CA VAL A 72 -8.95 -2.32 -7.43
C VAL A 72 -8.66 -2.36 -8.91
N ASP A 73 -8.63 -1.16 -9.52
CA ASP A 73 -8.22 -1.04 -10.90
C ASP A 73 -6.73 -0.80 -11.00
N THR A 74 -6.23 0.22 -10.29
CA THR A 74 -4.84 0.61 -10.40
C THR A 74 -4.34 1.16 -9.08
N ILE A 75 -3.05 0.99 -8.82
CA ILE A 75 -2.43 1.65 -7.68
C ILE A 75 -1.26 2.48 -8.17
N THR A 76 -1.01 3.59 -7.48
CA THR A 76 0.10 4.46 -7.80
C THR A 76 0.87 4.74 -6.53
N PHE A 77 2.15 4.39 -6.54
CA PHE A 77 3.00 4.52 -5.36
C PHE A 77 3.80 5.82 -5.43
N GLY A 78 3.98 6.44 -4.26
CA GLY A 78 4.89 7.57 -4.18
C GLY A 78 4.31 8.84 -4.71
N LYS A 79 3.05 9.06 -4.49
CA LYS A 79 2.40 10.27 -4.95
C LYS A 79 2.94 11.51 -4.30
N SER A 80 3.32 11.41 -3.05
CA SER A 80 3.70 12.56 -2.28
C SER A 80 5.10 13.01 -2.63
N GLU A 81 5.31 14.31 -2.72
CA GLU A 81 6.65 14.83 -2.97
C GLU A 81 7.59 14.48 -1.85
N GLU A 82 7.07 14.33 -0.66
CA GLU A 82 7.93 13.97 0.45
C GLU A 82 8.55 12.61 0.25
N MET A 83 8.04 11.87 -0.69
CA MET A 83 8.55 10.55 -0.95
C MET A 83 9.71 10.56 -1.89
N LEU A 84 10.08 11.72 -2.36
CA LEU A 84 11.17 11.81 -3.31
C LEU A 84 12.45 11.16 -2.86
N PRO A 85 12.76 11.15 -1.57
CA PRO A 85 14.00 10.47 -1.16
C PRO A 85 14.09 9.06 -1.69
N LEU A 86 12.97 8.46 -1.98
CA LEU A 86 12.98 7.10 -2.50
C LEU A 86 13.48 7.04 -3.92
N GLU A 87 13.51 8.16 -4.57
CA GLU A 87 13.85 8.19 -5.97
C GLU A 87 15.30 8.52 -6.23
N VAL A 88 15.96 8.97 -5.22
CA VAL A 88 17.35 9.38 -5.42
C VAL A 88 18.28 8.26 -5.15
#